data_1e176a241042a6cb54d91871d5943074
#
_entry.id   1e176a241042a6cb54d91871d5943074
#
_cell.length_a   1.000
_cell.length_b   1.000
_cell.length_c   1.000
_cell.angle_alpha   90.00
_cell.angle_beta   90.00
_cell.angle_gamma   90.00
#
_symmetry.space_group_name_H-M   'P 1'
#
loop_
_entity.id
_entity.type
_entity.pdbx_description
1 polymer ?
#
loop_
_entity_poly.entity_id
_entity_poly.type
_entity_poly.pdbx_seq_one_letter_code
_entity_poly.pdbx_strand_id
1 'polypeptide(L)'
;EVYAYQLSEKRDLYTDEVEHRVKKFRMYPRNVDYHDVARDIWRDEIDILFDLEVHAGGGRTMAVMCYRPAPVQVAGIGYMSSSGTKAVDYFLGDPYCDPPGLHEEDFAENILRMPHSHFCYTPSTRVLRANHDYHVHSPIVFGSFNNFFKLTDHMLKLWLRILRAVPGSRMLIKNSIPKLNALRMTRRRLLHLGFRPEEF
;
A
#
# COMPACT_ATOMS: atom_id res chain seq x y z
N GLU A 1 -9.47 -16.42 18.31
CA GLU A 1 -8.10 -16.05 18.70
C GLU A 1 -7.34 -15.51 17.48
N VAL A 2 -6.41 -14.58 17.69
CA VAL A 2 -5.62 -13.98 16.61
C VAL A 2 -4.17 -14.43 16.75
N TYR A 3 -3.58 -14.84 15.63
CA TYR A 3 -2.17 -15.19 15.47
C TYR A 3 -1.53 -14.26 14.45
N ALA A 4 -0.26 -13.92 14.60
CA ALA A 4 0.45 -13.08 13.65
C ALA A 4 1.78 -13.70 13.23
N TYR A 5 2.06 -13.67 11.92
CA TYR A 5 3.24 -14.24 11.29
C TYR A 5 3.94 -13.15 10.50
N GLN A 6 5.11 -12.72 10.94
CA GLN A 6 5.88 -11.66 10.29
C GLN A 6 7.06 -12.26 9.53
N LEU A 7 7.07 -12.11 8.21
CA LEU A 7 8.17 -12.55 7.35
C LEU A 7 9.30 -11.49 7.24
N SER A 8 9.65 -10.87 8.38
CA SER A 8 10.66 -9.84 8.48
C SER A 8 11.22 -9.82 9.89
N GLU A 9 12.53 -9.56 10.01
CA GLU A 9 13.21 -9.38 11.31
C GLU A 9 13.13 -7.94 11.82
N LYS A 10 12.53 -7.04 11.02
CA LYS A 10 12.41 -5.64 11.40
C LYS A 10 11.33 -5.46 12.46
N ARG A 11 11.71 -4.92 13.61
CA ARG A 11 10.79 -4.53 14.67
C ARG A 11 10.61 -3.01 14.71
N ASP A 12 9.41 -2.60 15.04
CA ASP A 12 9.04 -1.22 15.34
C ASP A 12 7.93 -1.20 16.40
N LEU A 13 7.48 0.00 16.77
CA LEU A 13 6.44 0.18 17.80
C LEU A 13 5.14 -0.57 17.46
N TYR A 14 4.78 -0.68 16.19
CA TYR A 14 3.58 -1.41 15.76
C TYR A 14 3.78 -2.92 15.88
N THR A 15 4.98 -3.41 15.61
CA THR A 15 5.32 -4.82 15.81
C THR A 15 5.14 -5.23 17.27
N ASP A 16 5.63 -4.39 18.20
CA ASP A 16 5.50 -4.63 19.63
C ASP A 16 4.02 -4.58 20.07
N GLU A 17 3.25 -3.65 19.54
CA GLU A 17 1.82 -3.54 19.82
C GLU A 17 1.03 -4.76 19.31
N VAL A 18 1.32 -5.24 18.11
CA VAL A 18 0.69 -6.47 17.57
C VAL A 18 1.03 -7.68 18.44
N GLU A 19 2.31 -7.86 18.78
CA GLU A 19 2.76 -8.98 19.63
C GLU A 19 2.01 -9.04 20.97
N HIS A 20 1.76 -7.87 21.60
CA HIS A 20 1.03 -7.81 22.86
C HIS A 20 -0.48 -8.11 22.75
N ARG A 21 -1.06 -8.00 21.55
CA ARG A 21 -2.50 -8.14 21.32
C ARG A 21 -2.92 -9.49 20.76
N VAL A 22 -1.97 -10.27 20.24
CA VAL A 22 -2.27 -11.57 19.65
C VAL A 22 -1.97 -12.72 20.61
N LYS A 23 -2.64 -13.85 20.41
CA LYS A 23 -2.35 -15.06 21.20
C LYS A 23 -0.95 -15.60 20.94
N LYS A 24 -0.49 -15.48 19.68
CA LYS A 24 0.82 -15.97 19.26
C LYS A 24 1.40 -15.06 18.19
N PHE A 25 2.64 -14.69 18.36
CA PHE A 25 3.41 -13.92 17.41
C PHE A 25 4.66 -14.69 16.99
N ARG A 26 4.88 -14.81 15.68
CA ARG A 26 6.09 -15.44 15.14
C ARG A 26 6.77 -14.49 14.16
N MET A 27 8.08 -14.34 14.32
CA MET A 27 8.92 -13.64 13.36
C MET A 27 9.84 -14.63 12.65
N TYR A 28 10.02 -14.44 11.36
CA TYR A 28 10.87 -15.29 10.54
C TYR A 28 11.99 -14.45 9.88
N PRO A 29 13.21 -15.03 9.80
CA PRO A 29 14.31 -14.38 9.10
C PRO A 29 14.00 -14.22 7.60
N ARG A 30 14.71 -13.30 6.95
CA ARG A 30 14.49 -12.99 5.54
C ARG A 30 14.72 -14.20 4.60
N ASN A 31 15.58 -15.10 4.99
CA ASN A 31 15.95 -16.31 4.23
C ASN A 31 15.25 -17.57 4.70
N VAL A 32 14.14 -17.47 5.45
CA VAL A 32 13.36 -18.62 5.88
C VAL A 32 12.83 -19.40 4.68
N ASP A 33 12.76 -20.72 4.82
CA ASP A 33 12.03 -21.57 3.88
C ASP A 33 10.51 -21.35 4.08
N TYR A 34 9.83 -20.98 3.01
CA TYR A 34 8.38 -20.72 3.05
C TYR A 34 7.57 -21.96 3.39
N HIS A 35 8.07 -23.15 3.08
CA HIS A 35 7.47 -24.41 3.52
C HIS A 35 7.49 -24.55 5.04
N ASP A 36 8.57 -24.13 5.71
CA ASP A 36 8.65 -24.17 7.17
C ASP A 36 7.63 -23.22 7.81
N VAL A 37 7.47 -22.02 7.24
CA VAL A 37 6.44 -21.05 7.67
C VAL A 37 5.05 -21.64 7.51
N ALA A 38 4.75 -22.21 6.34
CA ALA A 38 3.47 -22.84 6.07
C ALA A 38 3.18 -24.00 7.03
N ARG A 39 4.19 -24.84 7.32
CA ARG A 39 4.08 -25.93 8.28
C ARG A 39 3.79 -25.42 9.69
N ASP A 40 4.39 -24.32 10.11
CA ASP A 40 4.14 -23.72 11.42
C ASP A 40 2.71 -23.16 11.52
N ILE A 41 2.20 -22.51 10.46
CA ILE A 41 0.82 -22.03 10.39
C ILE A 41 -0.16 -23.20 10.44
N TRP A 42 0.11 -24.28 9.70
CA TRP A 42 -0.70 -25.50 9.70
C TRP A 42 -0.75 -26.15 11.09
N ARG A 43 0.39 -26.21 11.81
CA ARG A 43 0.46 -26.73 13.18
C ARG A 43 -0.25 -25.86 14.20
N ASP A 44 -0.39 -24.59 13.93
CA ASP A 44 -1.13 -23.66 14.76
C ASP A 44 -2.65 -23.76 14.52
N GLU A 45 -3.10 -24.65 13.61
CA GLU A 45 -4.50 -24.97 13.31
C GLU A 45 -5.34 -23.71 12.99
N ILE A 46 -4.81 -22.87 12.10
CA ILE A 46 -5.45 -21.61 11.70
C ILE A 46 -6.65 -21.89 10.78
N ASP A 47 -7.84 -21.43 11.17
CA ASP A 47 -9.08 -21.59 10.39
C ASP A 47 -9.11 -20.66 9.19
N ILE A 48 -8.71 -19.39 9.36
CA ILE A 48 -8.71 -18.36 8.32
C ILE A 48 -7.36 -17.64 8.34
N LEU A 49 -6.66 -17.70 7.23
CA LEU A 49 -5.37 -17.02 7.05
C LEU A 49 -5.54 -15.79 6.15
N PHE A 50 -5.13 -14.61 6.65
CA PHE A 50 -5.10 -13.38 5.88
C PHE A 50 -3.68 -13.06 5.38
N ASP A 51 -3.53 -12.84 4.08
CA ASP A 51 -2.34 -12.24 3.49
C ASP A 51 -2.55 -10.73 3.30
N LEU A 52 -1.78 -9.93 4.02
CA LEU A 52 -1.89 -8.47 4.01
C LEU A 52 -0.95 -7.80 3.00
N GLU A 53 -0.08 -8.54 2.33
CA GLU A 53 0.91 -7.99 1.39
C GLU A 53 0.68 -8.41 -0.05
N VAL A 54 0.23 -9.61 -0.29
CA VAL A 54 0.08 -10.24 -1.62
C VAL A 54 1.40 -10.14 -2.41
N HIS A 55 1.48 -9.29 -3.43
CA HIS A 55 2.69 -9.07 -4.22
C HIS A 55 3.54 -7.87 -3.75
N ALA A 56 3.06 -7.09 -2.79
CA ALA A 56 3.89 -6.10 -2.12
C ALA A 56 5.05 -6.80 -1.38
N GLY A 57 6.11 -6.07 -1.06
CA GLY A 57 7.25 -6.66 -0.35
C GLY A 57 8.00 -7.79 -1.06
N GLY A 58 7.70 -8.04 -2.35
CA GLY A 58 8.34 -9.08 -3.17
C GLY A 58 7.62 -10.44 -3.18
N GLY A 59 6.35 -10.49 -2.78
CA GLY A 59 5.50 -11.69 -2.88
C GLY A 59 5.86 -12.84 -1.93
N ARG A 60 6.55 -12.55 -0.83
CA ARG A 60 7.02 -13.57 0.11
C ARG A 60 5.88 -14.26 0.84
N THR A 61 4.87 -13.49 1.26
CA THR A 61 3.66 -14.00 1.90
C THR A 61 2.87 -14.88 0.94
N MET A 62 2.78 -14.48 -0.32
CA MET A 62 2.13 -15.25 -1.36
C MET A 62 2.78 -16.63 -1.58
N ALA A 63 4.11 -16.72 -1.48
CA ALA A 63 4.80 -18.01 -1.54
C ALA A 63 4.36 -18.96 -0.42
N VAL A 64 4.07 -18.45 0.79
CA VAL A 64 3.51 -19.23 1.90
C VAL A 64 2.07 -19.64 1.62
N MET A 65 1.24 -18.70 1.09
CA MET A 65 -0.16 -18.98 0.73
C MET A 65 -0.30 -20.11 -0.29
N CYS A 66 0.65 -20.25 -1.20
CA CYS A 66 0.65 -21.33 -2.21
C CYS A 66 0.73 -22.73 -1.63
N TYR A 67 1.23 -22.91 -0.40
CA TYR A 67 1.20 -24.18 0.32
C TYR A 67 -0.17 -24.51 0.95
N ARG A 68 -1.10 -23.57 0.94
CA ARG A 68 -2.44 -23.69 1.56
C ARG A 68 -2.40 -24.18 3.01
N PRO A 69 -1.72 -23.48 3.92
CA PRO A 69 -1.60 -23.91 5.31
C PRO A 69 -2.88 -23.74 6.14
N ALA A 70 -3.91 -23.08 5.62
CA ALA A 70 -5.21 -22.92 6.26
C ALA A 70 -6.35 -23.29 5.32
N PRO A 71 -7.51 -23.78 5.83
CA PRO A 71 -8.65 -24.16 5.01
C PRO A 71 -9.28 -22.99 4.24
N VAL A 72 -9.28 -21.79 4.82
CA VAL A 72 -9.75 -20.55 4.17
C VAL A 72 -8.62 -19.56 4.10
N GLN A 73 -8.35 -19.04 2.91
CA GLN A 73 -7.30 -18.06 2.67
C GLN A 73 -7.83 -16.81 2.00
N VAL A 74 -7.52 -15.67 2.60
CA VAL A 74 -8.00 -14.34 2.18
C VAL A 74 -6.80 -13.44 1.90
N ALA A 75 -6.80 -12.75 0.77
CA ALA A 75 -5.81 -11.72 0.43
C ALA A 75 -6.45 -10.33 0.45
N GLY A 76 -5.67 -9.29 0.70
CA GLY A 76 -6.15 -7.91 0.61
C GLY A 76 -5.41 -6.91 1.48
N ILE A 77 -5.94 -5.69 1.52
CA ILE A 77 -5.45 -4.53 2.27
C ILE A 77 -4.16 -3.93 1.68
N GLY A 78 -3.04 -4.65 1.63
CA GLY A 78 -1.76 -4.12 1.17
C GLY A 78 -1.55 -4.15 -0.35
N TYR A 79 -2.44 -4.76 -1.10
CA TYR A 79 -2.40 -4.87 -2.55
C TYR A 79 -3.81 -4.70 -3.15
N MET A 80 -3.90 -4.03 -4.31
CA MET A 80 -5.17 -3.54 -4.86
C MET A 80 -5.65 -4.36 -6.08
N SER A 81 -5.21 -5.58 -6.24
CA SER A 81 -5.60 -6.42 -7.37
C SER A 81 -5.53 -7.89 -6.99
N SER A 82 -6.05 -8.77 -7.85
CA SER A 82 -5.99 -10.21 -7.70
C SER A 82 -4.59 -10.71 -7.34
N SER A 83 -4.51 -11.75 -6.52
CA SER A 83 -3.27 -12.48 -6.27
C SER A 83 -2.83 -13.31 -7.49
N GLY A 84 -3.75 -13.58 -8.42
CA GLY A 84 -3.52 -14.37 -9.62
C GLY A 84 -3.36 -15.86 -9.35
N THR A 85 -3.70 -16.36 -8.16
CA THR A 85 -3.59 -17.78 -7.81
C THR A 85 -4.86 -18.35 -7.22
N LYS A 86 -5.15 -19.61 -7.51
CA LYS A 86 -6.24 -20.39 -6.91
C LYS A 86 -5.92 -20.88 -5.48
N ALA A 87 -4.73 -20.58 -4.95
CA ALA A 87 -4.40 -20.89 -3.58
C ALA A 87 -5.11 -19.97 -2.58
N VAL A 88 -5.61 -18.81 -3.03
CA VAL A 88 -6.38 -17.86 -2.25
C VAL A 88 -7.85 -17.99 -2.63
N ASP A 89 -8.74 -18.05 -1.63
CA ASP A 89 -10.18 -18.26 -1.85
C ASP A 89 -10.91 -16.93 -2.04
N TYR A 90 -10.50 -15.91 -1.28
CA TYR A 90 -11.16 -14.60 -1.29
C TYR A 90 -10.17 -13.45 -1.37
N PHE A 91 -10.58 -12.40 -2.09
CA PHE A 91 -9.94 -11.09 -2.06
C PHE A 91 -10.82 -10.11 -1.28
N LEU A 92 -10.24 -9.45 -0.26
CA LEU A 92 -10.97 -8.50 0.57
C LEU A 92 -11.06 -7.15 -0.15
N GLY A 93 -12.24 -6.80 -0.57
CA GLY A 93 -12.57 -5.55 -1.25
C GLY A 93 -13.74 -4.81 -0.61
N ASP A 94 -14.26 -3.84 -1.32
CA ASP A 94 -15.48 -3.10 -0.96
C ASP A 94 -16.20 -2.59 -2.23
N PRO A 95 -17.47 -2.14 -2.11
CA PRO A 95 -18.23 -1.72 -3.30
C PRO A 95 -17.72 -0.43 -3.95
N TYR A 96 -16.79 0.30 -3.35
CA TYR A 96 -16.20 1.51 -3.92
C TYR A 96 -14.93 1.21 -4.73
N CYS A 97 -14.09 0.31 -4.24
CA CYS A 97 -12.88 -0.11 -4.92
C CYS A 97 -13.17 -1.18 -5.98
N ASP A 98 -14.09 -2.10 -5.67
CA ASP A 98 -14.46 -3.24 -6.52
C ASP A 98 -15.99 -3.28 -6.70
N PRO A 99 -16.57 -2.36 -7.51
CA PRO A 99 -18.01 -2.30 -7.71
C PRO A 99 -18.59 -3.62 -8.25
N PRO A 100 -19.74 -4.10 -7.72
CA PRO A 100 -20.34 -5.34 -8.19
C PRO A 100 -20.63 -5.33 -9.70
N GLY A 101 -20.29 -6.42 -10.38
CA GLY A 101 -20.52 -6.60 -11.82
C GLY A 101 -19.52 -5.89 -12.73
N LEU A 102 -18.43 -5.34 -12.19
CA LEU A 102 -17.46 -4.59 -12.99
C LEU A 102 -16.14 -5.32 -13.19
N HIS A 103 -15.64 -6.05 -12.19
CA HIS A 103 -14.27 -6.57 -12.18
C HIS A 103 -14.14 -8.01 -11.66
N GLU A 104 -15.22 -8.74 -11.45
CA GLU A 104 -15.17 -10.10 -10.91
C GLU A 104 -14.32 -11.04 -11.77
N GLU A 105 -14.35 -10.86 -13.08
CA GLU A 105 -13.60 -11.69 -14.04
C GLU A 105 -12.08 -11.44 -14.04
N ASP A 106 -11.65 -10.30 -13.48
CA ASP A 106 -10.23 -9.94 -13.36
C ASP A 106 -9.56 -10.59 -12.15
N PHE A 107 -10.35 -11.23 -11.27
CA PHE A 107 -9.86 -11.85 -10.04
C PHE A 107 -9.85 -13.39 -10.17
N ALA A 108 -8.75 -14.00 -9.72
CA ALA A 108 -8.67 -15.46 -9.57
C ALA A 108 -9.46 -15.95 -8.35
N GLU A 109 -9.70 -15.07 -7.38
CA GLU A 109 -10.41 -15.25 -6.12
C GLU A 109 -11.86 -14.76 -6.21
N ASN A 110 -12.70 -15.17 -5.26
CA ASN A 110 -13.99 -14.52 -5.06
C ASN A 110 -13.80 -13.20 -4.29
N ILE A 111 -14.39 -12.11 -4.75
CA ILE A 111 -14.29 -10.82 -4.04
C ILE A 111 -15.23 -10.83 -2.83
N LEU A 112 -14.64 -10.76 -1.64
CA LEU A 112 -15.35 -10.59 -0.36
C LEU A 112 -15.50 -9.09 -0.06
N ARG A 113 -16.64 -8.52 -0.40
CA ARG A 113 -16.90 -7.09 -0.22
C ARG A 113 -17.36 -6.78 1.19
N MET A 114 -16.61 -5.92 1.87
CA MET A 114 -17.05 -5.34 3.15
C MET A 114 -18.22 -4.39 2.88
N PRO A 115 -19.15 -4.21 3.85
CA PRO A 115 -20.33 -3.34 3.66
C PRO A 115 -19.98 -1.86 3.39
N HIS A 116 -18.84 -1.43 3.91
CA HIS A 116 -18.26 -0.10 3.73
C HIS A 116 -16.87 -0.23 3.14
N SER A 117 -15.92 0.62 3.54
CA SER A 117 -14.52 0.45 3.11
C SER A 117 -13.88 -0.79 3.74
N HIS A 118 -13.09 -1.52 2.96
CA HIS A 118 -12.22 -2.59 3.48
C HIS A 118 -10.99 -2.04 4.21
N PHE A 119 -10.73 -0.74 4.12
CA PHE A 119 -9.67 -0.07 4.87
C PHE A 119 -10.14 0.34 6.26
N CYS A 120 -9.36 -0.01 7.28
CA CYS A 120 -9.49 0.51 8.64
C CYS A 120 -8.38 1.53 8.88
N TYR A 121 -8.66 2.82 8.59
CA TYR A 121 -7.68 3.89 8.73
C TYR A 121 -7.77 4.54 10.10
N THR A 122 -6.65 4.54 10.83
CA THR A 122 -6.49 5.31 12.06
C THR A 122 -5.53 6.48 11.81
N PRO A 123 -5.99 7.73 11.89
CA PRO A 123 -5.13 8.89 11.70
C PRO A 123 -4.01 8.95 12.74
N SER A 124 -2.81 9.32 12.30
CA SER A 124 -1.73 9.60 13.25
C SER A 124 -2.11 10.76 14.16
N THR A 125 -1.91 10.60 15.46
CA THR A 125 -2.16 11.66 16.47
C THR A 125 -1.35 12.93 16.20
N ARG A 126 -0.23 12.84 15.49
CA ARG A 126 0.56 14.00 15.05
C ARG A 126 -0.16 14.84 14.00
N VAL A 127 -0.96 14.22 13.14
CA VAL A 127 -1.75 14.89 12.10
C VAL A 127 -2.98 15.57 12.70
N LEU A 128 -3.60 14.96 13.71
CA LEU A 128 -4.80 15.50 14.38
C LEU A 128 -4.56 16.83 15.13
N ARG A 129 -3.30 17.18 15.41
CA ARG A 129 -2.90 18.42 16.06
C ARG A 129 -2.54 19.56 15.11
N ALA A 130 -2.60 19.34 13.79
CA ALA A 130 -2.41 20.42 12.84
C ALA A 130 -3.61 21.37 12.96
N ASN A 131 -3.38 22.62 13.35
CA ASN A 131 -4.40 23.66 13.29
C ASN A 131 -4.83 23.81 11.83
N HIS A 132 -6.08 23.45 11.57
CA HIS A 132 -6.66 23.57 10.24
C HIS A 132 -7.21 24.98 10.02
N ASP A 133 -6.35 25.97 10.07
CA ASP A 133 -6.69 27.27 9.50
C ASP A 133 -6.71 27.12 7.99
N TYR A 134 -7.90 26.78 7.46
CA TYR A 134 -8.15 26.70 6.01
C TYR A 134 -8.17 28.10 5.38
N HIS A 135 -7.08 28.82 5.48
CA HIS A 135 -6.91 30.02 4.68
C HIS A 135 -6.49 29.60 3.29
N VAL A 136 -7.24 30.07 2.29
CA VAL A 136 -6.81 29.97 0.90
C VAL A 136 -5.55 30.80 0.75
N HIS A 137 -4.39 30.13 0.81
CA HIS A 137 -3.11 30.80 0.60
C HIS A 137 -2.95 31.15 -0.89
N SER A 138 -2.56 32.38 -1.16
CA SER A 138 -2.10 32.78 -2.49
C SER A 138 -0.56 32.89 -2.45
N PRO A 139 0.18 32.25 -3.35
CA PRO A 139 -0.28 31.41 -4.46
C PRO A 139 -0.76 30.02 -4.05
N ILE A 140 -1.63 29.41 -4.85
CA ILE A 140 -2.10 28.02 -4.65
C ILE A 140 -0.91 27.07 -4.82
N VAL A 141 -0.78 26.12 -3.90
CA VAL A 141 0.23 25.06 -3.95
C VAL A 141 -0.44 23.70 -4.08
N PHE A 142 -0.25 23.04 -5.22
CA PHE A 142 -0.66 21.67 -5.44
C PHE A 142 0.39 20.72 -4.84
N GLY A 143 -0.03 19.65 -4.17
CA GLY A 143 0.87 18.70 -3.51
C GLY A 143 0.80 17.29 -4.09
N SER A 144 1.95 16.64 -4.28
CA SER A 144 2.04 15.21 -4.55
C SER A 144 3.12 14.57 -3.69
N PHE A 145 2.72 13.60 -2.87
CA PHE A 145 3.60 12.88 -1.93
C PHE A 145 3.86 11.44 -2.36
N ASN A 146 3.66 11.13 -3.64
CA ASN A 146 3.91 9.81 -4.21
C ASN A 146 5.39 9.55 -4.47
N ASN A 147 5.74 8.26 -4.53
CA ASN A 147 7.07 7.86 -4.97
C ASN A 147 7.33 8.35 -6.40
N PHE A 148 8.54 8.86 -6.65
CA PHE A 148 8.94 9.42 -7.95
C PHE A 148 8.86 8.41 -9.10
N PHE A 149 8.94 7.11 -8.84
CA PHE A 149 8.70 6.07 -9.85
C PHE A 149 7.27 6.06 -10.41
N LYS A 150 6.30 6.60 -9.67
CA LYS A 150 4.92 6.73 -10.14
C LYS A 150 4.69 7.96 -11.02
N LEU A 151 5.65 8.88 -11.11
CA LEU A 151 5.54 10.09 -11.91
C LEU A 151 5.82 9.78 -13.39
N THR A 152 4.77 9.52 -14.18
CA THR A 152 4.89 9.37 -15.63
C THR A 152 4.97 10.73 -16.32
N ASP A 153 5.55 10.80 -17.54
CA ASP A 153 5.57 12.04 -18.32
C ASP A 153 4.17 12.52 -18.70
N HIS A 154 3.26 11.58 -18.94
CA HIS A 154 1.86 11.90 -19.21
C HIS A 154 1.24 12.66 -18.03
N MET A 155 1.39 12.15 -16.82
CA MET A 155 0.88 12.79 -15.61
C MET A 155 1.54 14.16 -15.36
N LEU A 156 2.85 14.27 -15.53
CA LEU A 156 3.57 15.54 -15.37
C LEU A 156 3.10 16.57 -16.39
N LYS A 157 2.84 16.20 -17.64
CA LYS A 157 2.24 17.09 -18.66
C LYS A 157 0.84 17.56 -18.27
N LEU A 158 0.02 16.70 -17.66
CA LEU A 158 -1.29 17.10 -17.13
C LEU A 158 -1.13 18.12 -15.99
N TRP A 159 -0.21 17.90 -15.06
CA TRP A 159 0.07 18.86 -13.99
C TRP A 159 0.57 20.20 -14.53
N LEU A 160 1.43 20.19 -15.55
CA LEU A 160 1.86 21.42 -16.21
C LEU A 160 0.67 22.20 -16.80
N ARG A 161 -0.30 21.51 -17.41
CA ARG A 161 -1.54 22.13 -17.89
C ARG A 161 -2.35 22.77 -16.76
N ILE A 162 -2.43 22.11 -15.59
CA ILE A 162 -3.09 22.66 -14.40
C ILE A 162 -2.38 23.94 -13.95
N LEU A 163 -1.05 23.94 -13.85
CA LEU A 163 -0.28 25.12 -13.45
C LEU A 163 -0.46 26.27 -14.43
N ARG A 164 -0.57 25.99 -15.74
CA ARG A 164 -0.86 27.03 -16.76
C ARG A 164 -2.29 27.58 -16.66
N ALA A 165 -3.24 26.74 -16.23
CA ALA A 165 -4.63 27.16 -16.03
C ALA A 165 -4.84 27.94 -14.72
N VAL A 166 -3.90 27.85 -13.75
CA VAL A 166 -3.94 28.54 -12.45
C VAL A 166 -2.67 29.40 -12.31
N PRO A 167 -2.65 30.63 -12.84
CA PRO A 167 -1.47 31.49 -12.84
C PRO A 167 -0.91 31.73 -11.42
N GLY A 168 0.42 31.65 -11.28
CA GLY A 168 1.12 31.84 -10.01
C GLY A 168 1.11 30.61 -9.09
N SER A 169 0.39 29.54 -9.42
CA SER A 169 0.39 28.31 -8.64
C SER A 169 1.73 27.56 -8.72
N ARG A 170 1.96 26.70 -7.73
CA ARG A 170 3.18 25.89 -7.60
C ARG A 170 2.84 24.42 -7.39
N MET A 171 3.80 23.53 -7.68
CA MET A 171 3.70 22.09 -7.42
C MET A 171 4.74 21.69 -6.37
N LEU A 172 4.28 21.20 -5.21
CA LEU A 172 5.13 20.58 -4.20
C LEU A 172 5.17 19.07 -4.46
N ILE A 173 6.34 18.54 -4.80
CA ILE A 173 6.54 17.11 -5.07
C ILE A 173 7.49 16.56 -4.02
N LYS A 174 7.02 15.59 -3.22
CA LYS A 174 7.81 14.96 -2.16
C LYS A 174 7.91 13.46 -2.40
N ASN A 175 9.11 12.89 -2.17
CA ASN A 175 9.34 11.45 -2.11
C ASN A 175 9.64 11.03 -0.66
N SER A 176 9.27 9.81 -0.30
CA SER A 176 9.57 9.22 1.01
C SER A 176 11.06 8.93 1.22
N ILE A 177 11.83 8.73 0.13
CA ILE A 177 13.27 8.40 0.20
C ILE A 177 14.07 9.57 -0.37
N PRO A 178 14.82 10.31 0.47
CA PRO A 178 15.65 11.42 0.04
C PRO A 178 16.95 10.91 -0.64
N LYS A 179 16.83 10.39 -1.86
CA LYS A 179 18.00 10.09 -2.70
C LYS A 179 18.29 11.32 -3.54
N LEU A 180 19.41 11.99 -3.26
CA LEU A 180 19.83 13.21 -3.95
C LEU A 180 19.85 13.06 -5.49
N ASN A 181 20.25 11.90 -5.98
CA ASN A 181 20.23 11.61 -7.42
C ASN A 181 18.81 11.55 -7.98
N ALA A 182 17.85 10.93 -7.28
CA ALA A 182 16.47 10.88 -7.71
C ALA A 182 15.85 12.29 -7.77
N LEU A 183 16.15 13.14 -6.79
CA LEU A 183 15.71 14.53 -6.79
C LEU A 183 16.27 15.31 -7.99
N ARG A 184 17.58 15.19 -8.26
CA ARG A 184 18.25 15.84 -9.41
C ARG A 184 17.66 15.36 -10.74
N MET A 185 17.41 14.07 -10.89
CA MET A 185 16.82 13.50 -12.11
C MET A 185 15.38 14.01 -12.30
N THR A 186 14.57 14.01 -11.24
CA THR A 186 13.19 14.52 -11.30
C THR A 186 13.19 15.99 -11.67
N ARG A 187 14.06 16.82 -11.07
CA ARG A 187 14.18 18.25 -11.40
C ARG A 187 14.54 18.47 -12.88
N ARG A 188 15.53 17.74 -13.40
CA ARG A 188 15.90 17.82 -14.83
C ARG A 188 14.75 17.43 -15.74
N ARG A 189 14.01 16.38 -15.37
CA ARG A 189 12.84 15.90 -16.12
C ARG A 189 11.72 16.95 -16.16
N LEU A 190 11.41 17.60 -15.04
CA LEU A 190 10.42 18.67 -14.97
C LEU A 190 10.79 19.82 -15.89
N LEU A 191 12.05 20.31 -15.83
CA LEU A 191 12.55 21.36 -16.71
C LEU A 191 12.45 20.98 -18.19
N HIS A 192 12.82 19.74 -18.53
CA HIS A 192 12.71 19.23 -19.92
C HIS A 192 11.26 19.18 -20.41
N LEU A 193 10.30 18.92 -19.52
CA LEU A 193 8.86 18.93 -19.84
C LEU A 193 8.24 20.33 -19.89
N GLY A 194 9.01 21.39 -19.60
CA GLY A 194 8.59 22.77 -19.70
C GLY A 194 8.08 23.43 -18.43
N PHE A 195 8.30 22.80 -17.26
CA PHE A 195 8.09 23.46 -15.97
C PHE A 195 9.15 24.55 -15.75
N ARG A 196 8.77 25.67 -15.16
CA ARG A 196 9.68 26.72 -14.73
C ARG A 196 10.24 26.42 -13.34
N PRO A 197 11.47 26.88 -13.03
CA PRO A 197 12.08 26.63 -11.70
C PRO A 197 11.23 27.09 -10.51
N GLU A 198 10.47 28.18 -10.68
CA GLU A 198 9.61 28.77 -9.66
C GLU A 198 8.29 28.00 -9.43
N GLU A 199 7.98 27.04 -10.29
CA GLU A 199 6.74 26.24 -10.23
C GLU A 199 6.86 24.98 -9.37
N PHE A 200 8.10 24.61 -8.94
CA PHE A 200 8.33 23.37 -8.15
C PHE A 200 9.53 23.46 -7.22
#